data_e600c82487ed29a6a4e29084220ba134
#
_entry.id   e600c82487ed29a6a4e29084220ba134
#
_cell.length_a   1.000
_cell.length_b   1.000
_cell.length_c   1.000
_cell.angle_alpha   90.00
_cell.angle_beta   90.00
_cell.angle_gamma   90.00
#
_symmetry.space_group_name_H-M   'P 1'
#
loop_
_entity.id
_entity.type
_entity.pdbx_description
1 polymer ?
#
loop_
_entity_poly.entity_id
_entity_poly.type
_entity_poly.pdbx_seq_one_letter_code
_entity_poly.pdbx_strand_id
1 'polypeptide(L)'
;MAFARASHWRLRRLAGILGRGLGATAHAAPGAAALQGIEHVVVSYAENHSFDNLYGLFPGAEGIANATLQQRTQLGHDGKPLPELLLLGRDGKPDPAYPHLPNAPFRIDAAPVNRALSGIVPSPPHDFFHHQAQVNGGANNLFAAMSSVGGWTMGHYDGSAFKLWQWAREYTLADHFFQAAFGGSYLNHQWLICACTPRHA
;
A
#
# COMPACT_ATOMS: atom_id res chain seq x y z
N MET A 1 -0.76 -3.62 -2.69
CA MET A 1 0.11 -3.01 -3.72
C MET A 1 0.23 -1.54 -3.42
N ALA A 2 1.42 -1.04 -3.10
CA ALA A 2 1.66 0.39 -2.98
C ALA A 2 1.97 0.93 -4.38
N PHE A 3 1.22 1.93 -4.84
CA PHE A 3 1.42 2.53 -6.15
C PHE A 3 2.13 3.87 -6.04
N ALA A 4 3.19 4.03 -6.84
CA ALA A 4 3.99 5.23 -6.89
C ALA A 4 3.23 6.42 -7.48
N ARG A 5 3.43 7.61 -6.91
CA ARG A 5 3.13 8.89 -7.55
C ARG A 5 4.30 9.34 -8.41
N ALA A 6 4.02 9.67 -9.65
CA ALA A 6 4.93 10.49 -10.44
C ALA A 6 4.81 11.95 -9.96
N SER A 7 5.71 12.40 -9.12
CA SER A 7 5.86 13.81 -8.78
C SER A 7 6.76 14.48 -9.81
N HIS A 8 6.23 15.47 -10.54
CA HIS A 8 7.03 16.34 -11.41
C HIS A 8 7.97 17.21 -10.56
N TRP A 9 9.24 16.88 -10.55
CA TRP A 9 10.29 17.69 -9.97
C TRP A 9 10.53 18.93 -10.84
N ARG A 10 10.03 20.09 -10.40
CA ARG A 10 10.53 21.37 -10.89
C ARG A 10 11.74 21.76 -10.07
N LEU A 11 12.92 21.75 -10.70
CA LEU A 11 14.13 22.35 -10.16
C LEU A 11 13.89 23.86 -9.96
N ARG A 12 13.77 24.29 -8.71
CA ARG A 12 14.00 25.69 -8.33
C ARG A 12 15.38 25.79 -7.71
N ARG A 13 16.28 26.47 -8.42
CA ARG A 13 17.55 26.96 -7.84
C ARG A 13 17.21 28.01 -6.79
N LEU A 14 17.58 27.80 -5.55
CA LEU A 14 17.66 28.83 -4.53
C LEU A 14 19.08 28.87 -3.99
N ALA A 15 19.66 30.05 -4.10
CA ALA A 15 20.99 30.39 -3.59
C ALA A 15 20.95 30.54 -2.06
N GLY A 16 21.97 30.01 -1.44
CA GLY A 16 22.66 30.33 -0.20
C GLY A 16 21.91 30.89 1.00
N ILE A 17 21.89 30.08 2.08
CA ILE A 17 22.02 30.57 3.45
C ILE A 17 22.86 29.53 4.20
N LEU A 18 24.00 29.97 4.72
CA LEU A 18 24.84 29.22 5.65
C LEU A 18 24.07 29.02 6.97
N GLY A 19 23.65 27.79 7.23
CA GLY A 19 23.10 27.33 8.51
C GLY A 19 23.92 26.15 8.99
N ARG A 20 24.49 26.25 10.19
CA ARG A 20 25.29 25.21 10.84
C ARG A 20 24.49 23.91 10.93
N GLY A 21 24.96 22.87 10.24
CA GLY A 21 24.33 21.57 10.20
C GLY A 21 24.50 20.84 11.53
N LEU A 22 23.38 20.39 12.10
CA LEU A 22 23.35 19.23 12.97
C LEU A 22 23.65 18.02 12.08
N GLY A 23 24.82 17.41 12.30
CA GLY A 23 25.27 16.26 11.52
C GLY A 23 24.34 15.07 11.71
N ALA A 24 23.50 14.82 10.72
CA ALA A 24 22.96 13.49 10.53
C ALA A 24 24.15 12.59 10.19
N THR A 25 24.51 11.67 11.06
CA THR A 25 25.47 10.62 10.77
C THR A 25 24.85 9.74 9.70
N ALA A 26 25.21 10.02 8.44
CA ALA A 26 24.94 9.08 7.37
C ALA A 26 25.67 7.78 7.73
N HIS A 27 24.93 6.73 8.07
CA HIS A 27 25.51 5.40 8.19
C HIS A 27 26.03 5.06 6.79
N ALA A 28 27.34 4.95 6.66
CA ALA A 28 27.95 4.47 5.44
C ALA A 28 27.36 3.08 5.11
N ALA A 29 26.94 2.90 3.86
CA ALA A 29 26.52 1.58 3.40
C ALA A 29 27.62 0.56 3.73
N PRO A 30 27.30 -0.66 4.19
CA PRO A 30 28.29 -1.68 4.46
C PRO A 30 29.17 -1.84 3.22
N GLY A 31 30.48 -1.76 3.38
CA GLY A 31 31.39 -1.99 2.27
C GLY A 31 31.18 -3.38 1.67
N ALA A 32 31.52 -3.57 0.40
CA ALA A 32 31.36 -4.86 -0.28
C ALA A 32 31.95 -6.05 0.51
N ALA A 33 33.02 -5.83 1.28
CA ALA A 33 33.61 -6.84 2.15
C ALA A 33 32.66 -7.29 3.30
N ALA A 34 31.83 -6.39 3.85
CA ALA A 34 30.87 -6.75 4.89
C ALA A 34 29.71 -7.61 4.35
N LEU A 35 29.35 -7.42 3.08
CA LEU A 35 28.34 -8.23 2.41
C LEU A 35 28.79 -9.65 2.10
N GLN A 36 30.12 -9.86 1.92
CA GLN A 36 30.68 -11.19 1.65
C GLN A 36 30.54 -12.15 2.84
N GLY A 37 30.32 -11.67 4.05
CA GLY A 37 30.05 -12.48 5.23
C GLY A 37 28.57 -12.95 5.34
N ILE A 38 27.71 -12.58 4.42
CA ILE A 38 26.30 -13.01 4.41
C ILE A 38 26.21 -14.31 3.61
N GLU A 39 26.02 -15.43 4.32
CA GLU A 39 25.91 -16.75 3.70
C GLU A 39 24.48 -17.08 3.27
N HIS A 40 23.48 -16.52 3.96
CA HIS A 40 22.08 -16.83 3.72
C HIS A 40 21.22 -15.56 3.71
N VAL A 41 20.34 -15.46 2.72
CA VAL A 41 19.29 -14.43 2.64
C VAL A 41 17.93 -15.12 2.67
N VAL A 42 17.12 -14.79 3.67
CA VAL A 42 15.76 -15.32 3.80
C VAL A 42 14.78 -14.23 3.36
N VAL A 43 13.99 -14.51 2.33
CA VAL A 43 12.94 -13.62 1.84
C VAL A 43 11.60 -14.19 2.23
N SER A 44 10.84 -13.44 3.03
CA SER A 44 9.44 -13.76 3.33
C SER A 44 8.54 -12.87 2.45
N TYR A 45 7.96 -13.48 1.42
CA TYR A 45 7.07 -12.79 0.49
C TYR A 45 5.63 -12.95 0.92
N ALA A 46 5.14 -11.98 1.69
CA ALA A 46 3.75 -11.94 2.11
C ALA A 46 2.93 -11.12 1.10
N GLU A 47 1.70 -11.56 0.83
CA GLU A 47 0.85 -10.90 -0.16
C GLU A 47 -0.61 -10.79 0.25
N ASN A 48 -1.35 -10.10 -0.62
CA ASN A 48 -2.74 -9.68 -0.52
C ASN A 48 -3.00 -8.54 0.48
N HIS A 49 -1.94 -7.97 1.06
CA HIS A 49 -2.05 -6.75 1.85
C HIS A 49 -1.20 -5.63 1.23
N SER A 50 -1.76 -4.44 1.11
CA SER A 50 -0.99 -3.26 0.72
C SER A 50 -0.19 -2.74 1.91
N PHE A 51 0.76 -1.84 1.64
CA PHE A 51 1.47 -1.13 2.70
C PHE A 51 0.47 -0.44 3.65
N ASP A 52 -0.43 0.37 3.12
CA ASP A 52 -1.39 1.12 3.92
C ASP A 52 -2.38 0.23 4.69
N ASN A 53 -2.68 -0.97 4.20
CA ASN A 53 -3.55 -1.89 4.91
C ASN A 53 -2.96 -2.35 6.25
N LEU A 54 -1.65 -2.55 6.34
CA LEU A 54 -0.97 -3.02 7.56
C LEU A 54 -0.07 -1.97 8.22
N TYR A 55 0.50 -1.04 7.45
CA TYR A 55 1.48 -0.06 7.92
C TYR A 55 1.05 1.40 7.70
N GLY A 56 -0.16 1.63 7.18
CA GLY A 56 -0.65 2.98 6.89
C GLY A 56 -0.73 3.91 8.11
N LEU A 57 -0.74 3.36 9.32
CA LEU A 57 -0.68 4.09 10.59
C LEU A 57 0.72 4.03 11.25
N PHE A 58 1.74 3.48 10.59
CA PHE A 58 3.07 3.35 11.19
C PHE A 58 3.69 4.73 11.41
N PRO A 59 4.18 5.04 12.63
CA PRO A 59 4.73 6.34 12.95
C PRO A 59 5.96 6.69 12.09
N GLY A 60 5.92 7.82 11.40
CA GLY A 60 7.01 8.31 10.56
C GLY A 60 7.01 7.79 9.12
N ALA A 61 6.15 6.83 8.78
CA ALA A 61 5.96 6.41 7.39
C ALA A 61 5.05 7.37 6.60
N GLU A 62 5.22 7.47 5.30
CA GLU A 62 4.27 8.16 4.43
C GLU A 62 3.04 7.27 4.19
N GLY A 63 2.07 7.38 5.08
CA GLY A 63 0.87 6.55 5.12
C GLY A 63 -0.43 7.36 5.16
N ILE A 64 -1.48 6.75 5.71
CA ILE A 64 -2.84 7.30 5.75
C ILE A 64 -2.89 8.69 6.43
N ALA A 65 -2.09 8.90 7.47
CA ALA A 65 -2.05 10.17 8.21
C ALA A 65 -1.58 11.35 7.35
N ASN A 66 -0.73 11.10 6.35
CA ASN A 66 -0.17 12.11 5.46
C ASN A 66 -1.02 12.34 4.21
N ALA A 67 -2.00 11.46 3.95
CA ALA A 67 -2.83 11.54 2.75
C ALA A 67 -3.82 12.72 2.83
N THR A 68 -3.88 13.52 1.78
CA THR A 68 -4.87 14.59 1.63
C THR A 68 -6.28 14.04 1.48
N LEU A 69 -7.30 14.88 1.67
CA LEU A 69 -8.68 14.48 1.45
C LEU A 69 -8.89 13.91 0.03
N GLN A 70 -8.34 14.57 -0.98
CA GLN A 70 -8.42 14.11 -2.38
C GLN A 70 -7.82 12.72 -2.56
N GLN A 71 -6.70 12.42 -1.91
CA GLN A 71 -6.04 11.12 -2.00
C GLN A 71 -6.82 10.00 -1.33
N ARG A 72 -7.62 10.32 -0.33
CA ARG A 72 -8.42 9.37 0.44
C ARG A 72 -9.85 9.20 -0.10
N THR A 73 -10.28 10.08 -1.01
CA THR A 73 -11.64 10.06 -1.57
C THR A 73 -11.69 9.15 -2.79
N GLN A 74 -12.60 8.19 -2.77
CA GLN A 74 -12.86 7.29 -3.90
C GLN A 74 -13.96 7.85 -4.80
N LEU A 75 -13.83 7.60 -6.10
CA LEU A 75 -14.81 8.01 -7.10
C LEU A 75 -15.68 6.82 -7.54
N GLY A 76 -16.87 7.11 -7.99
CA GLY A 76 -17.72 6.19 -8.71
C GLY A 76 -17.36 6.06 -10.18
N HIS A 77 -18.04 5.17 -10.90
CA HIS A 77 -17.86 5.00 -12.36
C HIS A 77 -18.18 6.27 -13.16
N ASP A 78 -18.95 7.18 -12.61
CA ASP A 78 -19.28 8.48 -13.20
C ASP A 78 -18.23 9.57 -12.95
N GLY A 79 -17.11 9.21 -12.29
CA GLY A 79 -16.03 10.13 -11.94
C GLY A 79 -16.34 11.10 -10.80
N LYS A 80 -17.47 10.96 -10.12
CA LYS A 80 -17.83 11.77 -8.95
C LYS A 80 -17.44 11.06 -7.66
N PRO A 81 -17.17 11.80 -6.57
CA PRO A 81 -16.97 11.20 -5.27
C PRO A 81 -18.13 10.28 -4.88
N LEU A 82 -17.79 9.07 -4.41
CA LEU A 82 -18.79 8.18 -3.84
C LEU A 82 -19.44 8.87 -2.63
N PRO A 83 -20.77 8.82 -2.48
CA PRO A 83 -21.44 9.37 -1.30
C PRO A 83 -21.04 8.62 -0.02
N GLU A 84 -20.77 7.34 -0.16
CA GLU A 84 -20.42 6.42 0.94
C GLU A 84 -19.68 5.20 0.40
N LEU A 85 -19.04 4.45 1.28
CA LEU A 85 -18.43 3.16 0.96
C LEU A 85 -19.37 2.03 1.38
N LEU A 86 -19.68 1.17 0.43
CA LEU A 86 -20.44 -0.05 0.64
C LEU A 86 -19.48 -1.23 0.72
N LEU A 87 -19.53 -1.99 1.80
CA LEU A 87 -18.77 -3.22 1.96
C LEU A 87 -19.56 -4.34 1.27
N LEU A 88 -19.00 -4.85 0.16
CA LEU A 88 -19.70 -5.84 -0.65
C LEU A 88 -19.42 -7.26 -0.17
N GLY A 89 -20.46 -8.08 -0.16
CA GLY A 89 -20.38 -9.51 0.05
C GLY A 89 -19.88 -10.26 -1.20
N ARG A 90 -19.82 -11.59 -1.09
CA ARG A 90 -19.37 -12.46 -2.20
C ARG A 90 -20.28 -12.43 -3.43
N ASP A 91 -21.52 -12.02 -3.26
CA ASP A 91 -22.50 -11.84 -4.34
C ASP A 91 -22.40 -10.49 -5.03
N GLY A 92 -21.45 -9.64 -4.64
CA GLY A 92 -21.24 -8.30 -5.16
C GLY A 92 -22.27 -7.27 -4.71
N LYS A 93 -23.10 -7.61 -3.72
CA LYS A 93 -24.08 -6.69 -3.13
C LYS A 93 -23.60 -6.17 -1.78
N PRO A 94 -24.13 -5.01 -1.32
CA PRO A 94 -23.88 -4.53 0.02
C PRO A 94 -24.18 -5.61 1.08
N ASP A 95 -23.19 -5.91 1.91
CA ASP A 95 -23.36 -6.89 2.98
C ASP A 95 -24.13 -6.24 4.15
N PRO A 96 -25.34 -6.73 4.48
CA PRO A 96 -26.17 -6.12 5.51
C PRO A 96 -25.59 -6.25 6.92
N ALA A 97 -24.54 -7.06 7.10
CA ALA A 97 -23.85 -7.17 8.38
C ALA A 97 -23.01 -5.93 8.71
N TYR A 98 -22.78 -5.05 7.73
CA TYR A 98 -21.96 -3.86 7.90
C TYR A 98 -22.73 -2.59 7.57
N PRO A 99 -22.46 -1.48 8.29
CA PRO A 99 -23.05 -0.19 7.96
C PRO A 99 -22.45 0.40 6.70
N HIS A 100 -23.13 1.36 6.11
CA HIS A 100 -22.53 2.24 5.13
C HIS A 100 -21.46 3.11 5.81
N LEU A 101 -20.31 3.26 5.18
CA LEU A 101 -19.16 3.97 5.76
C LEU A 101 -18.91 5.29 5.02
N PRO A 102 -18.35 6.31 5.69
CA PRO A 102 -17.86 7.51 5.02
C PRO A 102 -16.85 7.15 3.91
N ASN A 103 -16.83 7.93 2.84
CA ASN A 103 -15.87 7.76 1.74
C ASN A 103 -14.44 8.17 2.18
N ALA A 104 -13.83 7.34 2.99
CA ALA A 104 -12.50 7.53 3.58
C ALA A 104 -11.91 6.18 4.03
N PRO A 105 -10.60 6.09 4.28
CA PRO A 105 -10.00 4.92 4.94
C PRO A 105 -10.64 4.65 6.30
N PHE A 106 -10.84 3.39 6.64
CA PHE A 106 -11.46 2.98 7.89
C PHE A 106 -10.75 1.79 8.55
N ARG A 107 -10.88 1.69 9.86
CA ARG A 107 -10.35 0.57 10.65
C ARG A 107 -11.24 -0.67 10.47
N ILE A 108 -10.65 -1.77 9.98
CA ILE A 108 -11.35 -3.07 9.86
C ILE A 108 -11.57 -3.70 11.24
N ASP A 109 -10.60 -3.57 12.11
CA ASP A 109 -10.55 -4.18 13.45
C ASP A 109 -11.18 -3.31 14.57
N ALA A 110 -11.81 -2.21 14.20
CA ALA A 110 -12.50 -1.30 15.14
C ALA A 110 -13.93 -1.00 14.69
N ALA A 111 -14.69 -0.35 15.57
CA ALA A 111 -16.03 0.12 15.25
C ALA A 111 -16.02 1.03 14.00
N PRO A 112 -17.04 0.93 13.14
CA PRO A 112 -18.23 0.11 13.28
C PRO A 112 -18.09 -1.31 12.68
N VAL A 113 -16.95 -1.65 12.01
CA VAL A 113 -16.77 -2.93 11.32
C VAL A 113 -16.46 -4.07 12.28
N ASN A 114 -15.58 -3.85 13.26
CA ASN A 114 -15.24 -4.77 14.35
C ASN A 114 -14.83 -6.18 13.87
N ARG A 115 -14.15 -6.31 12.74
CA ARG A 115 -13.67 -7.58 12.24
C ARG A 115 -12.36 -7.95 12.94
N ALA A 116 -12.33 -9.12 13.58
CA ALA A 116 -11.11 -9.58 14.26
C ALA A 116 -9.92 -9.69 13.26
N LEU A 117 -8.70 -9.47 13.75
CA LEU A 117 -7.46 -9.59 12.95
C LEU A 117 -7.29 -10.99 12.32
N SER A 118 -7.80 -12.03 12.95
CA SER A 118 -7.83 -13.40 12.42
C SER A 118 -9.00 -13.64 11.45
N GLY A 119 -9.90 -12.66 11.28
CA GLY A 119 -11.06 -12.78 10.42
C GLY A 119 -10.70 -12.58 8.96
N ILE A 120 -11.18 -13.48 8.10
CA ILE A 120 -11.02 -13.35 6.66
C ILE A 120 -11.93 -12.23 6.15
N VAL A 121 -11.37 -11.27 5.43
CA VAL A 121 -12.11 -10.25 4.68
C VAL A 121 -12.15 -10.62 3.19
N PRO A 122 -13.14 -10.15 2.42
CA PRO A 122 -13.16 -10.37 0.98
C PRO A 122 -11.90 -9.82 0.29
N SER A 123 -11.38 -10.58 -0.66
CA SER A 123 -10.20 -10.21 -1.45
C SER A 123 -10.62 -9.53 -2.75
N PRO A 124 -10.04 -8.37 -3.10
CA PRO A 124 -10.30 -7.73 -4.39
C PRO A 124 -9.70 -8.54 -5.54
N PRO A 125 -10.12 -8.31 -6.80
CA PRO A 125 -9.51 -8.94 -7.96
C PRO A 125 -8.03 -8.54 -8.09
N HIS A 126 -7.19 -9.50 -8.48
CA HIS A 126 -5.73 -9.36 -8.58
C HIS A 126 -5.27 -9.50 -10.03
N ASP A 127 -5.85 -8.75 -10.95
CA ASP A 127 -5.48 -8.81 -12.38
C ASP A 127 -5.09 -7.43 -12.93
N PHE A 128 -4.39 -7.47 -14.05
CA PHE A 128 -3.79 -6.30 -14.68
C PHE A 128 -4.79 -5.20 -15.01
N PHE A 129 -5.92 -5.55 -15.63
CA PHE A 129 -6.86 -4.54 -16.11
C PHE A 129 -7.65 -3.89 -14.97
N HIS A 130 -8.01 -4.66 -13.93
CA HIS A 130 -8.60 -4.08 -12.73
C HIS A 130 -7.63 -3.13 -12.05
N HIS A 131 -6.37 -3.52 -11.89
CA HIS A 131 -5.35 -2.63 -11.30
C HIS A 131 -5.16 -1.37 -12.12
N GLN A 132 -5.11 -1.47 -13.45
CA GLN A 132 -4.99 -0.31 -14.33
C GLN A 132 -6.16 0.66 -14.16
N ALA A 133 -7.39 0.15 -14.12
CA ALA A 133 -8.58 0.95 -13.89
C ALA A 133 -8.58 1.59 -12.49
N GLN A 134 -8.23 0.82 -11.45
CA GLN A 134 -8.17 1.29 -10.06
C GLN A 134 -7.16 2.42 -9.87
N VAL A 135 -6.00 2.33 -10.54
CA VAL A 135 -4.94 3.35 -10.50
C VAL A 135 -5.37 4.66 -11.16
N ASN A 136 -6.24 4.62 -12.15
CA ASN A 136 -6.82 5.81 -12.80
C ASN A 136 -5.78 6.88 -13.16
N GLY A 137 -4.78 6.50 -13.97
CA GLY A 137 -3.72 7.41 -14.39
C GLY A 137 -2.82 7.93 -13.25
N GLY A 138 -2.78 7.25 -12.12
CA GLY A 138 -1.99 7.64 -10.94
C GLY A 138 -2.77 8.37 -9.86
N ALA A 139 -4.08 8.63 -10.06
CA ALA A 139 -4.94 9.26 -9.06
C ALA A 139 -5.31 8.30 -7.90
N ASN A 140 -5.22 6.98 -8.11
CA ASN A 140 -5.49 5.93 -7.12
C ASN A 140 -6.85 6.06 -6.43
N ASN A 141 -7.89 6.40 -7.16
CA ASN A 141 -9.18 6.78 -6.60
C ASN A 141 -10.38 6.01 -7.17
N LEU A 142 -10.14 4.89 -7.89
CA LEU A 142 -11.21 4.03 -8.39
C LEU A 142 -11.17 2.62 -7.78
N PHE A 143 -10.48 2.41 -6.67
CA PHE A 143 -10.38 1.09 -6.05
C PHE A 143 -11.72 0.54 -5.59
N ALA A 144 -12.56 1.36 -4.96
CA ALA A 144 -13.87 0.92 -4.50
C ALA A 144 -14.83 0.62 -5.65
N ALA A 145 -14.83 1.46 -6.71
CA ALA A 145 -15.70 1.28 -7.86
C ALA A 145 -15.29 0.13 -8.78
N MET A 146 -13.96 -0.05 -8.97
CA MET A 146 -13.39 -1.08 -9.85
C MET A 146 -12.98 -2.35 -9.08
N SER A 147 -13.74 -2.72 -8.05
CA SER A 147 -13.49 -3.90 -7.25
C SER A 147 -14.79 -4.64 -6.92
N SER A 148 -14.76 -5.97 -6.97
CA SER A 148 -15.87 -6.83 -6.57
C SER A 148 -16.16 -6.78 -5.06
N VAL A 149 -15.28 -6.18 -4.27
CA VAL A 149 -15.42 -6.06 -2.81
C VAL A 149 -15.78 -4.63 -2.36
N GLY A 150 -15.88 -3.68 -3.28
CA GLY A 150 -16.28 -2.31 -2.99
C GLY A 150 -15.40 -1.62 -1.96
N GLY A 151 -16.02 -1.06 -0.95
CA GLY A 151 -15.38 -0.29 0.11
C GLY A 151 -14.32 -1.02 0.92
N TRP A 152 -14.27 -2.37 0.93
CA TRP A 152 -13.22 -3.13 1.62
C TRP A 152 -11.81 -2.73 1.19
N THR A 153 -11.66 -2.24 -0.04
CA THR A 153 -10.37 -1.75 -0.57
C THR A 153 -9.79 -0.57 0.20
N MET A 154 -10.61 0.13 0.98
CA MET A 154 -10.21 1.28 1.81
C MET A 154 -9.96 0.91 3.28
N GLY A 155 -10.08 -0.37 3.61
CA GLY A 155 -9.89 -0.86 4.96
C GLY A 155 -8.41 -1.02 5.34
N HIS A 156 -8.09 -0.72 6.60
CA HIS A 156 -6.77 -0.91 7.18
C HIS A 156 -6.86 -1.43 8.61
N TYR A 157 -5.74 -1.91 9.13
CA TYR A 157 -5.61 -2.39 10.51
C TYR A 157 -4.68 -1.48 11.33
N ASP A 158 -4.84 -1.55 12.64
CA ASP A 158 -3.81 -1.07 13.56
C ASP A 158 -2.77 -2.18 13.74
N GLY A 159 -1.65 -2.02 13.07
CA GLY A 159 -0.55 -2.98 13.13
C GLY A 159 0.33 -2.87 14.36
N SER A 160 0.05 -1.96 15.30
CA SER A 160 0.95 -1.64 16.42
C SER A 160 1.30 -2.84 17.30
N ALA A 161 0.42 -3.84 17.37
CA ALA A 161 0.63 -5.10 18.08
C ALA A 161 1.36 -6.19 17.24
N PHE A 162 1.58 -5.96 15.95
CA PHE A 162 2.23 -6.95 15.08
C PHE A 162 3.71 -7.07 15.38
N LYS A 163 4.24 -8.28 15.37
CA LYS A 163 5.68 -8.53 15.53
C LYS A 163 6.49 -7.83 14.43
N LEU A 164 5.97 -7.78 13.21
CA LEU A 164 6.61 -7.09 12.10
C LEU A 164 6.74 -5.58 12.32
N TRP A 165 5.81 -4.93 13.03
CA TRP A 165 5.94 -3.53 13.41
C TRP A 165 7.07 -3.30 14.41
N GLN A 166 7.29 -4.24 15.34
CA GLN A 166 8.41 -4.17 16.26
C GLN A 166 9.73 -4.23 15.50
N TRP A 167 9.87 -5.16 14.56
CA TRP A 167 11.06 -5.25 13.71
C TRP A 167 11.23 -4.03 12.81
N ALA A 168 10.14 -3.49 12.26
CA ALA A 168 10.19 -2.27 11.46
C ALA A 168 10.71 -1.06 12.27
N ARG A 169 10.47 -1.01 13.58
CA ARG A 169 11.03 0.01 14.47
C ARG A 169 12.52 -0.18 14.78
N GLU A 170 12.96 -1.44 14.83
CA GLU A 170 14.35 -1.80 15.16
C GLU A 170 15.27 -1.75 13.95
N TYR A 171 14.75 -2.07 12.77
CA TYR A 171 15.52 -2.19 11.53
C TYR A 171 15.10 -1.15 10.50
N THR A 172 14.71 -1.58 9.32
CA THR A 172 14.34 -0.69 8.22
C THR A 172 12.93 -1.02 7.73
N LEU A 173 12.09 0.01 7.63
CA LEU A 173 10.82 -0.02 6.93
C LEU A 173 10.96 0.78 5.63
N ALA A 174 10.65 0.14 4.51
CA ALA A 174 10.61 0.79 3.20
C ALA A 174 9.14 1.09 2.83
N ASP A 175 8.70 2.32 2.99
CA ASP A 175 7.34 2.76 2.70
C ASP A 175 7.11 3.13 1.22
N HIS A 176 8.17 3.21 0.43
CA HIS A 176 8.16 3.43 -1.02
C HIS A 176 8.72 2.23 -1.79
N PHE A 177 8.56 1.03 -1.25
CA PHE A 177 8.99 -0.19 -1.93
C PHE A 177 7.87 -0.71 -2.86
N PHE A 178 8.19 -0.85 -4.14
CA PHE A 178 7.26 -1.30 -5.18
C PHE A 178 7.68 -2.65 -5.75
N GLN A 179 6.69 -3.38 -6.25
CA GLN A 179 6.92 -4.65 -6.93
C GLN A 179 7.69 -4.42 -8.24
N ALA A 180 8.36 -5.48 -8.72
CA ALA A 180 9.23 -5.42 -9.88
C ALA A 180 8.46 -5.18 -11.19
N ALA A 181 7.22 -5.66 -11.28
CA ALA A 181 6.39 -5.53 -12.47
C ALA A 181 4.95 -5.15 -12.11
N PHE A 182 4.34 -4.30 -12.96
CA PHE A 182 2.91 -4.02 -12.86
C PHE A 182 2.11 -5.23 -13.30
N GLY A 183 1.39 -5.85 -12.36
CA GLY A 183 0.61 -7.06 -12.60
C GLY A 183 0.25 -7.78 -11.31
N GLY A 184 -0.28 -8.98 -11.41
CA GLY A 184 -0.67 -9.81 -10.27
C GLY A 184 0.49 -10.56 -9.61
N SER A 185 0.16 -11.35 -8.60
CA SER A 185 1.11 -12.11 -7.76
C SER A 185 1.98 -13.06 -8.59
N TYR A 186 1.39 -13.80 -9.53
CA TYR A 186 2.13 -14.77 -10.33
C TYR A 186 3.33 -14.14 -11.05
N LEU A 187 3.12 -13.01 -11.72
CA LEU A 187 4.19 -12.30 -12.41
C LEU A 187 5.29 -11.84 -11.45
N ASN A 188 4.90 -11.30 -10.30
CA ASN A 188 5.87 -10.80 -9.31
C ASN A 188 6.64 -11.91 -8.61
N HIS A 189 6.05 -13.10 -8.41
CA HIS A 189 6.80 -14.28 -7.96
C HIS A 189 7.84 -14.72 -8.99
N GLN A 190 7.52 -14.66 -10.30
CA GLN A 190 8.51 -14.96 -11.35
C GLN A 190 9.67 -13.95 -11.30
N TRP A 191 9.37 -12.67 -11.15
CA TRP A 191 10.39 -11.63 -11.01
C TRP A 191 11.29 -11.84 -9.78
N LEU A 192 10.74 -12.32 -8.68
CA LEU A 192 11.51 -12.64 -7.48
C LEU A 192 12.54 -13.76 -7.74
N ILE A 193 12.19 -14.74 -8.59
CA ILE A 193 13.02 -15.91 -8.87
C ILE A 193 14.01 -15.65 -10.00
N CYS A 194 13.55 -15.09 -11.13
CA CYS A 194 14.37 -14.98 -12.34
C CYS A 194 14.66 -13.53 -12.78
N ALA A 195 14.14 -12.52 -12.07
CA ALA A 195 14.21 -11.12 -12.48
C ALA A 195 13.78 -10.89 -13.94
N CYS A 196 12.80 -11.65 -14.41
CA CYS A 196 12.36 -11.66 -15.80
C CYS A 196 10.85 -11.87 -15.91
N THR A 197 10.28 -11.46 -17.07
CA THR A 197 8.94 -11.86 -17.49
C THR A 197 9.06 -13.12 -18.35
N PRO A 198 8.49 -14.27 -17.94
CA PRO A 198 8.51 -15.48 -18.75
C PRO A 198 7.85 -15.22 -20.12
N ARG A 199 8.47 -15.71 -21.17
CA ARG A 199 7.91 -15.69 -22.52
C ARG A 199 7.57 -17.11 -22.91
N HIS A 200 6.42 -17.30 -23.51
CA HIS A 200 6.11 -18.55 -24.19
C HIS A 200 6.93 -18.61 -25.50
N ALA A 201 7.60 -19.72 -25.73
CA ALA A 201 8.27 -20.01 -26.99
C ALA A 201 7.25 -20.35 -28.07
#